data_f02422b90f4f0beeff7729d2704d37d5
#
_entry.id   f02422b90f4f0beeff7729d2704d37d5
#
_cell.length_a   1.000
_cell.length_b   1.000
_cell.length_c   1.000
_cell.angle_alpha   90.00
_cell.angle_beta   90.00
_cell.angle_gamma   90.00
#
_symmetry.space_group_name_H-M   'P 1'
#
loop_
_entity.id
_entity.type
_entity.pdbx_description
1 polymer ?
#
loop_
_entity_poly.entity_id
_entity_poly.type
_entity_poly.pdbx_seq_one_letter_code
_entity_poly.pdbx_strand_id
1 'polypeptide(L)'
;MNVAVERLDSEWVDSWCKRVSAALEPLMPSFLETHVFPPGENAVALATDESHGATGALVDLTPIPSDLTTLYWVISEISLPDIENGYFIHSPATVAEHFREYGAAEVDDESPGVVFASDGGGHLFAVATSGRVWRSTTAAWFDDFEGAAVSMQEFLEQISQRIADQS
;
A
#
# COMPACT_ATOMS: atom_id res chain seq x y z
N MET A 1 8.96 28.81 -5.61
CA MET A 1 7.57 28.48 -5.31
C MET A 1 7.42 26.99 -5.10
N ASN A 2 6.98 26.61 -3.93
CA ASN A 2 6.77 25.21 -3.65
C ASN A 2 5.50 24.72 -4.34
N VAL A 3 5.68 23.80 -5.29
CA VAL A 3 4.53 23.08 -5.79
C VAL A 3 4.11 22.15 -4.64
N ALA A 4 2.96 22.43 -4.05
CA ALA A 4 2.42 21.56 -3.03
C ALA A 4 2.22 20.19 -3.65
N VAL A 5 2.85 19.15 -3.10
CA VAL A 5 2.53 17.79 -3.43
C VAL A 5 1.07 17.60 -3.05
N GLU A 6 0.23 17.18 -3.99
CA GLU A 6 -1.17 16.93 -3.68
C GLU A 6 -1.26 15.92 -2.54
N ARG A 7 -1.89 16.35 -1.44
CA ARG A 7 -2.15 15.48 -0.32
C ARG A 7 -3.28 14.53 -0.67
N LEU A 8 -3.15 13.30 -0.23
CA LEU A 8 -4.18 12.29 -0.42
C LEU A 8 -5.47 12.73 0.29
N ASP A 9 -6.59 12.64 -0.42
CA ASP A 9 -7.91 13.00 0.10
C ASP A 9 -8.69 11.73 0.45
N SER A 10 -9.30 11.71 1.64
CA SER A 10 -10.07 10.55 2.10
C SER A 10 -11.27 10.23 1.19
N GLU A 11 -11.90 11.25 0.63
CA GLU A 11 -13.01 11.02 -0.33
C GLU A 11 -12.51 10.36 -1.61
N TRP A 12 -11.33 10.77 -2.08
CA TRP A 12 -10.69 10.14 -3.23
C TRP A 12 -10.37 8.67 -2.94
N VAL A 13 -9.82 8.37 -1.75
CA VAL A 13 -9.49 6.99 -1.35
C VAL A 13 -10.76 6.15 -1.29
N ASP A 14 -11.83 6.67 -0.70
CA ASP A 14 -13.11 5.96 -0.62
C ASP A 14 -13.65 5.64 -2.01
N SER A 15 -13.61 6.59 -2.92
CA SER A 15 -14.01 6.43 -4.31
C SER A 15 -13.13 5.39 -5.03
N TRP A 16 -11.82 5.44 -4.80
CA TRP A 16 -10.87 4.48 -5.36
C TRP A 16 -11.19 3.06 -4.87
N CYS A 17 -11.47 2.87 -3.58
CA CYS A 17 -11.84 1.59 -3.00
C CYS A 17 -13.07 1.00 -3.68
N LYS A 18 -14.08 1.84 -3.92
CA LYS A 18 -15.31 1.40 -4.60
C LYS A 18 -15.03 0.99 -6.03
N ARG A 19 -14.21 1.75 -6.76
CA ARG A 19 -13.82 1.43 -8.14
C ARG A 19 -13.03 0.12 -8.21
N VAL A 20 -12.09 -0.07 -7.30
CA VAL A 20 -11.27 -1.28 -7.26
C VAL A 20 -12.14 -2.49 -6.94
N SER A 21 -13.00 -2.41 -5.93
CA SER A 21 -13.89 -3.50 -5.55
C SER A 21 -14.83 -3.88 -6.71
N ALA A 22 -15.37 -2.88 -7.42
CA ALA A 22 -16.21 -3.13 -8.58
C ALA A 22 -15.43 -3.76 -9.75
N ALA A 23 -14.18 -3.36 -9.94
CA ALA A 23 -13.32 -3.90 -11.00
C ALA A 23 -12.89 -5.34 -10.71
N LEU A 24 -12.71 -5.70 -9.44
CA LEU A 24 -12.32 -7.05 -9.05
C LEU A 24 -13.44 -8.07 -9.22
N GLU A 25 -14.69 -7.67 -9.02
CA GLU A 25 -15.83 -8.57 -9.04
C GLU A 25 -15.92 -9.40 -10.33
N PRO A 26 -15.88 -8.79 -11.55
CA PRO A 26 -15.94 -9.58 -12.78
C PRO A 26 -14.68 -10.39 -13.07
N LEU A 27 -13.57 -10.11 -12.41
CA LEU A 27 -12.32 -10.85 -12.59
C LEU A 27 -12.26 -12.14 -11.76
N MET A 28 -13.03 -12.23 -10.68
CA MET A 28 -12.97 -13.39 -9.77
C MET A 28 -13.24 -14.72 -10.47
N PRO A 29 -14.27 -14.86 -11.33
CA PRO A 29 -14.46 -16.11 -12.08
C PRO A 29 -13.29 -16.43 -13.02
N SER A 30 -12.69 -15.41 -13.63
CA SER A 30 -11.53 -15.54 -14.52
C SER A 30 -10.33 -16.12 -13.78
N PHE A 31 -10.11 -15.71 -12.55
CA PHE A 31 -9.01 -16.23 -11.75
C PHE A 31 -9.15 -17.72 -11.47
N LEU A 32 -10.39 -18.19 -11.26
CA LEU A 32 -10.65 -19.62 -11.06
C LEU A 32 -10.33 -20.45 -12.31
N GLU A 33 -10.51 -19.89 -13.49
CA GLU A 33 -10.29 -20.58 -14.76
C GLU A 33 -8.82 -20.59 -15.18
N THR A 34 -8.06 -19.56 -14.84
CA THR A 34 -6.70 -19.36 -15.36
C THR A 34 -5.60 -19.80 -14.40
N HIS A 35 -5.91 -19.99 -13.12
CA HIS A 35 -4.91 -20.37 -12.12
C HIS A 35 -4.84 -21.87 -11.94
N VAL A 36 -3.62 -22.40 -11.89
CA VAL A 36 -3.36 -23.82 -11.62
C VAL A 36 -3.76 -24.18 -10.19
N PHE A 37 -3.64 -23.24 -9.29
CA PHE A 37 -4.04 -23.36 -7.89
C PHE A 37 -5.26 -22.48 -7.62
N PRO A 38 -6.06 -22.80 -6.59
CA PRO A 38 -7.16 -21.91 -6.22
C PRO A 38 -6.66 -20.49 -6.02
N PRO A 39 -7.37 -19.47 -6.57
CA PRO A 39 -6.97 -18.08 -6.37
C PRO A 39 -7.09 -17.68 -4.91
N GLY A 40 -6.23 -16.74 -4.47
CA GLY A 40 -6.34 -16.15 -3.16
C GLY A 40 -7.53 -15.19 -3.07
N GLU A 41 -7.75 -14.65 -1.88
CA GLU A 41 -8.77 -13.63 -1.68
C GLU A 41 -8.24 -12.27 -2.10
N ASN A 42 -8.88 -11.66 -3.10
CA ASN A 42 -8.58 -10.31 -3.56
C ASN A 42 -9.61 -9.36 -2.97
N ALA A 43 -9.20 -8.52 -2.05
CA ALA A 43 -10.13 -7.64 -1.35
C ALA A 43 -9.47 -6.37 -0.81
N VAL A 44 -10.29 -5.33 -0.73
CA VAL A 44 -9.97 -4.11 -0.01
C VAL A 44 -10.78 -4.15 1.29
N ALA A 45 -10.09 -4.29 2.42
CA ALA A 45 -10.74 -4.28 3.73
C ALA A 45 -10.86 -2.83 4.21
N LEU A 46 -12.07 -2.40 4.52
CA LEU A 46 -12.33 -1.05 5.00
C LEU A 46 -11.90 -0.89 6.45
N ALA A 47 -11.59 0.34 6.83
CA ALA A 47 -11.18 0.66 8.19
C ALA A 47 -12.25 0.33 9.22
N THR A 48 -11.81 -0.04 10.41
CA THR A 48 -12.64 -0.36 11.56
C THR A 48 -12.16 0.46 12.76
N ASP A 49 -12.92 0.47 13.86
CA ASP A 49 -12.48 1.12 15.08
C ASP A 49 -11.16 0.54 15.59
N GLU A 50 -10.99 -0.77 15.46
CA GLU A 50 -9.76 -1.46 15.82
C GLU A 50 -8.58 -0.99 14.95
N SER A 51 -8.78 -0.88 13.63
CA SER A 51 -7.73 -0.41 12.73
C SER A 51 -7.40 1.06 12.98
N HIS A 52 -8.36 1.90 13.32
CA HIS A 52 -8.11 3.30 13.68
C HIS A 52 -7.25 3.38 14.95
N GLY A 53 -7.52 2.54 15.94
CA GLY A 53 -6.70 2.44 17.14
C GLY A 53 -5.26 2.03 16.83
N ALA A 54 -5.09 1.06 15.92
CA ALA A 54 -3.77 0.62 15.47
C ALA A 54 -3.03 1.73 14.72
N THR A 55 -3.72 2.54 13.92
CA THR A 55 -3.13 3.71 13.26
C THR A 55 -2.62 4.72 14.27
N GLY A 56 -3.40 4.98 15.34
CA GLY A 56 -2.97 5.86 16.42
C GLY A 56 -1.69 5.36 17.09
N ALA A 57 -1.60 4.07 17.33
CA ALA A 57 -0.39 3.46 17.91
C ALA A 57 0.82 3.60 16.96
N LEU A 58 0.61 3.46 15.65
CA LEU A 58 1.67 3.65 14.66
C LEU A 58 2.16 5.11 14.65
N VAL A 59 1.25 6.07 14.70
CA VAL A 59 1.59 7.50 14.75
C VAL A 59 2.42 7.82 15.99
N ASP A 60 2.09 7.20 17.12
CA ASP A 60 2.84 7.37 18.37
C ASP A 60 4.23 6.73 18.31
N LEU A 61 4.39 5.69 17.50
CA LEU A 61 5.63 4.95 17.37
C LEU A 61 6.66 5.68 16.49
N THR A 62 6.21 6.26 15.40
CA THR A 62 7.08 6.93 14.43
C THR A 62 6.32 7.99 13.65
N PRO A 63 6.98 9.08 13.25
CA PRO A 63 6.37 10.01 12.31
C PRO A 63 6.05 9.30 10.99
N ILE A 64 4.81 9.43 10.54
CA ILE A 64 4.40 8.93 9.23
C ILE A 64 3.83 10.08 8.41
N PRO A 65 3.91 10.02 7.08
CA PRO A 65 3.31 11.08 6.25
C PRO A 65 1.79 11.08 6.41
N SER A 66 1.19 12.26 6.31
CA SER A 66 -0.27 12.40 6.43
C SER A 66 -1.03 11.56 5.41
N ASP A 67 -0.43 11.31 4.26
CA ASP A 67 -1.05 10.49 3.22
C ASP A 67 -1.27 9.04 3.68
N LEU A 68 -0.34 8.50 4.46
CA LEU A 68 -0.51 7.15 5.02
C LEU A 68 -1.62 7.14 6.08
N THR A 69 -1.69 8.17 6.91
CA THR A 69 -2.77 8.32 7.89
C THR A 69 -4.13 8.42 7.19
N THR A 70 -4.21 9.21 6.11
CA THR A 70 -5.43 9.36 5.33
C THR A 70 -5.86 8.01 4.71
N LEU A 71 -4.91 7.25 4.18
CA LEU A 71 -5.18 5.93 3.62
C LEU A 71 -5.78 5.01 4.70
N TYR A 72 -5.15 4.94 5.86
CA TYR A 72 -5.61 4.08 6.96
C TYR A 72 -6.89 4.59 7.64
N TRP A 73 -7.30 5.82 7.39
CA TRP A 73 -8.60 6.29 7.81
C TRP A 73 -9.73 5.58 7.06
N VAL A 74 -9.48 5.22 5.80
CA VAL A 74 -10.48 4.60 4.91
C VAL A 74 -10.35 3.08 4.86
N ILE A 75 -9.11 2.56 4.83
CA ILE A 75 -8.85 1.12 4.72
C ILE A 75 -8.13 0.57 5.95
N SER A 76 -8.31 -0.72 6.21
CA SER A 76 -7.48 -1.44 7.17
C SER A 76 -6.33 -2.16 6.50
N GLU A 77 -6.60 -2.84 5.37
CA GLU A 77 -5.56 -3.50 4.58
C GLU A 77 -6.09 -3.79 3.18
N ILE A 78 -5.16 -4.06 2.26
CA ILE A 78 -5.50 -4.47 0.90
C ILE A 78 -4.69 -5.72 0.59
N SER A 79 -5.37 -6.74 0.05
CA SER A 79 -4.73 -7.98 -0.37
C SER A 79 -5.20 -8.29 -1.79
N LEU A 80 -4.26 -8.31 -2.74
CA LEU A 80 -4.51 -8.56 -4.15
C LEU A 80 -3.53 -9.61 -4.67
N PRO A 81 -3.58 -10.85 -4.17
CA PRO A 81 -2.58 -11.88 -4.51
C PRO A 81 -2.62 -12.31 -5.98
N ASP A 82 -3.75 -12.13 -6.65
CA ASP A 82 -3.92 -12.59 -8.04
C ASP A 82 -3.74 -11.49 -9.09
N ILE A 83 -3.43 -10.26 -8.68
CA ILE A 83 -3.15 -9.15 -9.58
C ILE A 83 -1.65 -9.12 -9.85
N GLU A 84 -1.26 -9.51 -11.07
CA GLU A 84 0.15 -9.68 -11.46
C GLU A 84 0.91 -10.58 -10.47
N ASN A 85 1.96 -10.07 -9.84
CA ASN A 85 2.73 -10.79 -8.82
C ASN A 85 2.16 -10.63 -7.41
N GLY A 86 1.01 -9.99 -7.29
CA GLY A 86 0.39 -9.66 -6.02
C GLY A 86 0.75 -8.28 -5.52
N TYR A 87 -0.20 -7.64 -4.84
CA TYR A 87 -0.01 -6.36 -4.16
C TYR A 87 -0.66 -6.44 -2.78
N PHE A 88 0.08 -6.04 -1.76
CA PHE A 88 -0.39 -6.11 -0.38
C PHE A 88 -0.10 -4.78 0.31
N ILE A 89 -1.14 -4.10 0.78
CA ILE A 89 -0.97 -2.96 1.68
C ILE A 89 -1.23 -3.50 3.07
N HIS A 90 -0.21 -3.47 3.92
CA HIS A 90 -0.26 -4.07 5.25
C HIS A 90 -1.14 -3.25 6.18
N SER A 91 -1.78 -3.91 7.14
CA SER A 91 -2.57 -3.21 8.16
C SER A 91 -1.66 -2.32 9.02
N PRO A 92 -2.20 -1.26 9.64
CA PRO A 92 -1.38 -0.39 10.49
C PRO A 92 -0.75 -1.15 11.67
N ALA A 93 -1.42 -2.18 12.21
CA ALA A 93 -0.85 -3.02 13.24
C ALA A 93 0.38 -3.78 12.75
N THR A 94 0.32 -4.34 11.55
CA THR A 94 1.45 -5.05 10.92
C THR A 94 2.59 -4.09 10.63
N VAL A 95 2.30 -2.89 10.13
CA VAL A 95 3.33 -1.87 9.87
C VAL A 95 4.05 -1.50 11.15
N ALA A 96 3.32 -1.29 12.24
CA ALA A 96 3.91 -0.97 13.55
C ALA A 96 4.80 -2.11 14.06
N GLU A 97 4.35 -3.35 13.90
CA GLU A 97 5.09 -4.54 14.32
C GLU A 97 6.40 -4.67 13.54
N HIS A 98 6.36 -4.52 12.22
CA HIS A 98 7.55 -4.54 11.38
C HIS A 98 8.50 -3.39 11.71
N PHE A 99 7.98 -2.21 11.99
CA PHE A 99 8.79 -1.06 12.36
C PHE A 99 9.52 -1.32 13.69
N ARG A 100 8.87 -1.93 14.67
CA ARG A 100 9.51 -2.28 15.94
C ARG A 100 10.63 -3.30 15.75
N GLU A 101 10.46 -4.23 14.81
CA GLU A 101 11.43 -5.29 14.55
C GLU A 101 12.60 -4.81 13.69
N TYR A 102 12.32 -4.05 12.63
CA TYR A 102 13.33 -3.71 11.63
C TYR A 102 13.69 -2.22 11.58
N GLY A 103 12.88 -1.36 12.17
CA GLY A 103 13.10 0.08 12.13
C GLY A 103 12.65 0.71 10.80
N ALA A 104 13.12 1.93 10.56
CA ALA A 104 12.83 2.65 9.32
C ALA A 104 13.66 2.12 8.16
N ALA A 105 13.13 2.22 6.95
CA ALA A 105 13.88 1.94 5.74
C ALA A 105 14.66 3.19 5.32
N GLU A 106 15.86 2.99 4.80
CA GLU A 106 16.66 4.09 4.23
C GLU A 106 16.29 4.22 2.76
N VAL A 107 15.67 5.33 2.41
CA VAL A 107 15.19 5.59 1.05
C VAL A 107 15.91 6.80 0.47
N ASP A 108 17.08 6.54 -0.12
CA ASP A 108 17.91 7.55 -0.75
C ASP A 108 18.12 8.77 0.18
N ASP A 109 17.90 9.99 -0.32
CA ASP A 109 18.06 11.22 0.45
C ASP A 109 16.83 11.56 1.32
N GLU A 110 15.78 10.75 1.25
CA GLU A 110 14.50 11.01 1.92
C GLU A 110 14.28 10.13 3.15
N SER A 111 15.33 9.69 3.77
CA SER A 111 15.24 8.88 4.99
C SER A 111 14.63 9.67 6.16
N PRO A 112 13.83 9.04 7.04
CA PRO A 112 13.44 7.63 7.01
C PRO A 112 12.16 7.38 6.21
N GLY A 113 12.06 6.18 5.64
CA GLY A 113 10.83 5.69 5.05
C GLY A 113 10.15 4.67 5.95
N VAL A 114 8.84 4.55 5.85
CA VAL A 114 8.06 3.56 6.59
C VAL A 114 7.57 2.51 5.59
N VAL A 115 7.94 1.26 5.79
CA VAL A 115 7.48 0.16 4.94
C VAL A 115 6.03 -0.14 5.26
N PHE A 116 5.15 0.00 4.28
CA PHE A 116 3.70 -0.16 4.47
C PHE A 116 3.08 -1.19 3.53
N ALA A 117 3.81 -1.64 2.53
CA ALA A 117 3.28 -2.54 1.50
C ALA A 117 4.36 -3.46 0.94
N SER A 118 3.93 -4.49 0.23
CA SER A 118 4.82 -5.43 -0.45
C SER A 118 4.13 -6.01 -1.67
N ASP A 119 4.91 -6.69 -2.53
CA ASP A 119 4.36 -7.45 -3.64
C ASP A 119 4.59 -8.96 -3.41
N GLY A 120 4.08 -9.79 -4.33
CA GLY A 120 4.19 -11.23 -4.22
C GLY A 120 5.62 -11.77 -4.42
N GLY A 121 6.52 -10.96 -4.95
CA GLY A 121 7.95 -11.28 -5.07
C GLY A 121 8.76 -10.91 -3.84
N GLY A 122 8.12 -10.36 -2.82
CA GLY A 122 8.78 -9.96 -1.59
C GLY A 122 9.37 -8.55 -1.62
N HIS A 123 9.23 -7.82 -2.70
CA HIS A 123 9.67 -6.42 -2.74
C HIS A 123 8.84 -5.59 -1.80
N LEU A 124 9.49 -4.65 -1.12
CA LEU A 124 8.86 -3.80 -0.11
C LEU A 124 8.61 -2.41 -0.69
N PHE A 125 7.51 -1.79 -0.24
CA PHE A 125 7.21 -0.40 -0.56
C PHE A 125 7.26 0.42 0.71
N ALA A 126 8.01 1.52 0.65
CA ALA A 126 8.15 2.44 1.76
C ALA A 126 7.67 3.82 1.35
N VAL A 127 7.10 4.56 2.29
CA VAL A 127 6.66 5.93 2.07
C VAL A 127 7.51 6.87 2.92
N ALA A 128 8.08 7.89 2.29
CA ALA A 128 8.86 8.92 2.97
C ALA A 128 7.96 10.02 3.48
N THR A 129 8.47 10.85 4.37
CA THR A 129 7.72 11.99 4.93
C THR A 129 7.27 12.99 3.86
N SER A 130 7.96 13.01 2.71
CA SER A 130 7.56 13.81 1.54
C SER A 130 6.29 13.30 0.87
N GLY A 131 5.87 12.06 1.17
CA GLY A 131 4.76 11.38 0.49
C GLY A 131 5.18 10.52 -0.69
N ARG A 132 6.45 10.59 -1.09
CA ARG A 132 6.98 9.78 -2.19
C ARG A 132 7.05 8.31 -1.78
N VAL A 133 6.68 7.41 -2.70
CA VAL A 133 6.71 5.96 -2.49
C VAL A 133 7.93 5.36 -3.18
N TRP A 134 8.63 4.50 -2.46
CA TRP A 134 9.84 3.82 -2.89
C TRP A 134 9.64 2.32 -2.88
N ARG A 135 10.35 1.61 -3.76
CA ARG A 135 10.29 0.15 -3.86
C ARG A 135 11.67 -0.43 -3.65
N SER A 136 11.79 -1.47 -2.84
CA SER A 136 13.08 -2.15 -2.65
C SER A 136 13.52 -2.83 -3.94
N THR A 137 14.83 -2.84 -4.20
CA THR A 137 15.38 -3.49 -5.40
C THR A 137 15.47 -5.00 -5.23
N THR A 138 15.43 -5.47 -3.98
CA THR A 138 15.42 -6.89 -3.62
C THR A 138 14.36 -7.15 -2.54
N ALA A 139 14.23 -8.38 -2.10
CA ALA A 139 13.32 -8.73 -1.00
C ALA A 139 13.89 -8.36 0.38
N ALA A 140 15.06 -7.77 0.46
CA ALA A 140 15.70 -7.43 1.73
C ALA A 140 15.34 -6.02 2.19
N TRP A 141 15.03 -5.89 3.47
CA TRP A 141 14.63 -4.62 4.10
C TRP A 141 15.73 -3.56 4.05
N PHE A 142 16.97 -3.99 4.15
CA PHE A 142 18.12 -3.10 4.27
C PHE A 142 18.86 -2.85 2.96
N ASP A 143 18.32 -3.33 1.84
CA ASP A 143 18.88 -3.07 0.54
C ASP A 143 18.39 -1.72 -0.02
N ASP A 144 18.89 -1.37 -1.20
CA ASP A 144 18.57 -0.11 -1.85
C ASP A 144 17.09 -0.05 -2.22
N PHE A 145 16.54 1.15 -2.21
CA PHE A 145 15.20 1.44 -2.69
C PHE A 145 15.28 2.36 -3.91
N GLU A 146 14.35 2.19 -4.82
CA GLU A 146 14.22 3.02 -6.02
C GLU A 146 12.84 3.71 -6.01
N GLY A 147 12.72 4.84 -6.70
CA GLY A 147 11.44 5.55 -6.79
C GLY A 147 10.37 4.72 -7.47
N ALA A 148 9.22 4.56 -6.84
CA ALA A 148 8.09 3.81 -7.37
C ALA A 148 6.94 4.73 -7.79
N ALA A 149 6.66 5.76 -7.02
CA ALA A 149 5.61 6.74 -7.32
C ALA A 149 5.94 8.07 -6.65
N VAL A 150 5.49 9.17 -7.25
CA VAL A 150 5.75 10.51 -6.71
C VAL A 150 4.83 10.84 -5.54
N SER A 151 3.75 10.07 -5.37
CA SER A 151 2.76 10.27 -4.31
C SER A 151 2.05 8.96 -4.01
N MET A 152 1.37 8.92 -2.86
CA MET A 152 0.51 7.80 -2.50
C MET A 152 -0.63 7.63 -3.51
N GLN A 153 -1.21 8.73 -3.99
CA GLN A 153 -2.27 8.67 -4.99
C GLN A 153 -1.79 7.99 -6.28
N GLU A 154 -0.62 8.37 -6.77
CA GLU A 154 -0.04 7.74 -7.97
C GLU A 154 0.20 6.24 -7.74
N PHE A 155 0.69 5.86 -6.56
CA PHE A 155 0.90 4.47 -6.20
C PHE A 155 -0.41 3.67 -6.27
N LEU A 156 -1.49 4.21 -5.71
CA LEU A 156 -2.81 3.56 -5.75
C LEU A 156 -3.37 3.50 -7.18
N GLU A 157 -3.13 4.55 -7.97
CA GLU A 157 -3.54 4.57 -9.38
C GLU A 157 -2.80 3.50 -10.20
N GLN A 158 -1.52 3.27 -9.91
CA GLN A 158 -0.77 2.18 -10.53
C GLN A 158 -1.40 0.83 -10.23
N ILE A 159 -1.82 0.59 -8.98
CA ILE A 159 -2.50 -0.65 -8.59
C ILE A 159 -3.81 -0.81 -9.37
N SER A 160 -4.65 0.23 -9.43
CA SER A 160 -5.91 0.16 -10.14
C SER A 160 -5.71 -0.04 -11.65
N GLN A 161 -4.65 0.50 -12.23
CA GLN A 161 -4.29 0.27 -13.62
C GLN A 161 -3.92 -1.20 -13.86
N ARG A 162 -3.18 -1.82 -12.95
CA ARG A 162 -2.85 -3.25 -13.05
C ARG A 162 -4.10 -4.12 -13.02
N ILE A 163 -5.08 -3.75 -12.21
CA ILE A 163 -6.37 -4.44 -12.16
C ILE A 163 -7.09 -4.30 -13.51
N ALA A 164 -7.14 -3.09 -14.05
CA ALA A 164 -7.75 -2.82 -15.35
C ALA A 164 -7.09 -3.63 -16.47
N ASP A 165 -5.78 -3.82 -16.40
CA ASP A 165 -5.01 -4.57 -17.40
C ASP A 165 -5.34 -6.07 -17.38
N GLN A 166 -5.99 -6.58 -16.33
CA GLN A 166 -6.41 -7.99 -16.22
C GLN A 166 -7.73 -8.27 -16.94
N SER A 167 -8.48 -7.24 -17.29
CA SER A 167 -9.80 -7.41 -17.92
C SER A 167 -9.71 -7.56 -19.44
#